data_8e3489bc1692584262a64233c5e3f50d
#
_entry.id   8e3489bc1692584262a64233c5e3f50d
#
_cell.length_a   1.000
_cell.length_b   1.000
_cell.length_c   1.000
_cell.angle_alpha   90.00
_cell.angle_beta   90.00
_cell.angle_gamma   90.00
#
_symmetry.space_group_name_H-M   'P 1'
#
loop_
_entity.id
_entity.type
_entity.pdbx_description
1 polymer ?
#
loop_
_entity_poly.entity_id
_entity_poly.type
_entity_poly.pdbx_seq_one_letter_code
_entity_poly.pdbx_strand_id
1 'polypeptide(L)'
;MKESHVSGRHSIVQFEGRPERLSCETGALLLREADERLGLSRDLARVVEDKRDPSRVVHSMEELLRTAIMLPALGWRDQDDADFLRWDAAVRLAISDRRGISALLNSDKTEAKGLGSQPTLCRLHEGLSSDRNRSVLREFLMESAARRLKAGNGGHRQRYVTIDIDSLPIEVDGSQPGAEYNGHYDAEIFHPLIATAAELGDILDVKLRPGSVHTAEGGLEFILNVVRTAEKSLCQVAAVRMDAGFPDEETLQGLESQGVPYVARIKNNAVFDAMAEPYLTRPRGRPPTEGRTWTCEMSYQVQSWSRARRLVLIITENPRELFLNHFWLVTSWTEDEKHAEELLSCYRQRGTAEGVFGELMDSIEPALSSNRRPKSHYRGQTIPHRSGKNLSFAVNEARLILAALAFNLAHAVRCVAEKAFQKGLTIKGLQEKIFKVAARVTLHARRINIILASDVCERWLTLWSKINCLGFANGRA
;
A
#
# COMPACT_ATOMS: atom_id res chain seq x y z
N MET A 1 -10.82 -40.72 -16.30
CA MET A 1 -10.24 -41.80 -15.48
C MET A 1 -10.67 -41.54 -14.05
N LYS A 2 -11.38 -42.49 -13.44
CA LYS A 2 -11.74 -42.40 -12.01
C LYS A 2 -10.64 -43.13 -11.26
N GLU A 3 -9.67 -42.43 -10.73
CA GLU A 3 -8.76 -42.98 -9.73
C GLU A 3 -9.31 -42.57 -8.35
N SER A 4 -9.95 -43.51 -7.66
CA SER A 4 -10.35 -43.32 -6.27
C SER A 4 -9.22 -43.75 -5.36
N HIS A 5 -8.54 -42.78 -4.74
CA HIS A 5 -7.60 -43.07 -3.66
C HIS A 5 -8.34 -43.13 -2.34
N VAL A 6 -8.21 -44.22 -1.61
CA VAL A 6 -8.79 -44.39 -0.28
C VAL A 6 -7.72 -44.14 0.77
N SER A 7 -7.96 -43.23 1.70
CA SER A 7 -7.09 -43.00 2.85
C SER A 7 -7.18 -44.14 3.85
N GLY A 8 -6.04 -44.75 4.24
CA GLY A 8 -6.01 -45.84 5.24
C GLY A 8 -6.58 -45.47 6.64
N ARG A 9 -6.66 -44.15 6.96
CA ARG A 9 -7.19 -43.65 8.23
C ARG A 9 -8.67 -43.28 8.15
N HIS A 10 -9.19 -43.00 6.95
CA HIS A 10 -10.55 -42.63 6.67
C HIS A 10 -11.04 -43.38 5.43
N SER A 11 -11.38 -44.66 5.59
CA SER A 11 -11.81 -45.55 4.51
C SER A 11 -13.03 -45.06 3.72
N ILE A 12 -13.75 -44.04 4.24
CA ILE A 12 -14.93 -43.41 3.61
C ILE A 12 -14.57 -42.18 2.78
N VAL A 13 -13.34 -41.68 2.82
CA VAL A 13 -12.90 -40.51 2.03
C VAL A 13 -12.43 -40.97 0.66
N GLN A 14 -13.07 -40.46 -0.38
CA GLN A 14 -12.71 -40.69 -1.77
C GLN A 14 -12.35 -39.38 -2.46
N PHE A 15 -11.31 -39.39 -3.27
CA PHE A 15 -10.94 -38.28 -4.14
C PHE A 15 -11.42 -38.57 -5.56
N GLU A 16 -12.21 -37.65 -6.12
CA GLU A 16 -12.70 -37.75 -7.50
C GLU A 16 -12.30 -36.49 -8.28
N GLY A 17 -11.56 -36.67 -9.39
CA GLY A 17 -11.26 -35.61 -10.34
C GLY A 17 -12.46 -35.38 -11.27
N ARG A 18 -12.94 -34.13 -11.37
CA ARG A 18 -13.99 -33.71 -12.29
C ARG A 18 -13.51 -32.56 -13.18
N PRO A 19 -13.97 -32.48 -14.43
CA PRO A 19 -13.61 -31.40 -15.37
C PRO A 19 -14.39 -30.11 -15.06
N GLU A 20 -14.58 -29.80 -13.78
CA GLU A 20 -15.30 -28.60 -13.35
C GLU A 20 -14.31 -27.46 -13.13
N ARG A 21 -14.76 -26.23 -13.46
CA ARG A 21 -13.98 -25.02 -13.15
C ARG A 21 -14.22 -24.62 -11.71
N LEU A 22 -13.32 -25.03 -10.83
CA LEU A 22 -13.29 -24.65 -9.43
C LEU A 22 -12.29 -23.52 -9.26
N SER A 23 -12.59 -22.55 -8.40
CA SER A 23 -11.72 -21.46 -8.02
C SER A 23 -11.83 -21.21 -6.53
N CYS A 24 -10.71 -20.85 -5.89
CA CYS A 24 -10.70 -20.32 -4.54
C CYS A 24 -10.47 -18.80 -4.52
N GLU A 25 -10.35 -18.17 -5.68
CA GLU A 25 -10.02 -16.75 -5.84
C GLU A 25 -11.23 -15.92 -6.30
N THR A 26 -12.43 -16.27 -5.81
CA THR A 26 -13.67 -15.60 -6.23
C THR A 26 -13.67 -14.11 -5.89
N GLY A 27 -12.94 -13.70 -4.84
CA GLY A 27 -12.75 -12.30 -4.45
C GLY A 27 -12.15 -11.42 -5.54
N ALA A 28 -11.45 -12.00 -6.53
CA ALA A 28 -10.98 -11.29 -7.71
C ALA A 28 -12.12 -10.53 -8.42
N LEU A 29 -13.35 -11.07 -8.39
CA LEU A 29 -14.52 -10.41 -8.98
C LEU A 29 -14.94 -9.15 -8.22
N LEU A 30 -14.80 -9.14 -6.88
CA LEU A 30 -15.06 -7.93 -6.06
C LEU A 30 -14.01 -6.85 -6.35
N LEU A 31 -12.75 -7.25 -6.45
CA LEU A 31 -11.66 -6.33 -6.85
C LEU A 31 -11.89 -5.77 -8.25
N ARG A 32 -12.36 -6.61 -9.20
CA ARG A 32 -12.69 -6.16 -10.54
C ARG A 32 -13.78 -5.10 -10.53
N GLU A 33 -14.86 -5.31 -9.80
CA GLU A 33 -15.95 -4.33 -9.73
C GLU A 33 -15.48 -3.01 -9.10
N ALA A 34 -14.66 -3.08 -8.05
CA ALA A 34 -14.05 -1.90 -7.45
C ALA A 34 -13.11 -1.17 -8.44
N ASP A 35 -12.26 -1.91 -9.15
CA ASP A 35 -11.38 -1.36 -10.19
C ASP A 35 -12.16 -0.65 -11.30
N GLU A 36 -13.26 -1.24 -11.78
CA GLU A 36 -14.13 -0.63 -12.81
C GLU A 36 -14.80 0.66 -12.30
N ARG A 37 -15.31 0.66 -11.06
CA ARG A 37 -15.94 1.83 -10.44
C ARG A 37 -14.95 2.97 -10.23
N LEU A 38 -13.76 2.64 -9.80
CA LEU A 38 -12.69 3.60 -9.61
C LEU A 38 -11.95 3.95 -10.90
N GLY A 39 -12.07 3.13 -11.96
CA GLY A 39 -11.40 3.31 -13.23
C GLY A 39 -9.87 3.17 -13.15
N LEU A 40 -9.34 2.40 -12.18
CA LEU A 40 -7.92 2.42 -11.88
C LEU A 40 -7.07 1.83 -13.02
N SER A 41 -7.21 0.54 -13.30
CA SER A 41 -6.36 -0.13 -14.32
C SER A 41 -6.59 0.43 -15.71
N ARG A 42 -7.85 0.74 -16.07
CA ARG A 42 -8.22 1.29 -17.37
C ARG A 42 -7.59 2.66 -17.64
N ASP A 43 -7.71 3.58 -16.70
CA ASP A 43 -7.22 4.94 -16.91
C ASP A 43 -5.71 5.03 -16.74
N LEU A 44 -5.11 4.22 -15.84
CA LEU A 44 -3.67 4.07 -15.76
C LEU A 44 -3.07 3.55 -17.08
N ALA A 45 -3.71 2.57 -17.72
CA ALA A 45 -3.26 2.03 -19.01
C ALA A 45 -3.22 3.08 -20.14
N ARG A 46 -4.03 4.15 -20.02
CA ARG A 46 -4.07 5.25 -21.01
C ARG A 46 -2.95 6.27 -20.86
N VAL A 47 -2.39 6.39 -19.66
CA VAL A 47 -1.39 7.42 -19.34
C VAL A 47 0.04 6.89 -19.27
N VAL A 48 0.23 5.59 -19.01
CA VAL A 48 1.55 4.96 -19.07
C VAL A 48 2.03 4.84 -20.53
N GLU A 49 3.30 5.06 -20.74
CA GLU A 49 3.93 4.88 -22.05
C GLU A 49 4.15 3.39 -22.32
N ASP A 50 3.49 2.87 -23.35
CA ASP A 50 3.66 1.50 -23.83
C ASP A 50 4.55 1.47 -25.09
N LYS A 51 5.78 0.95 -24.91
CA LYS A 51 6.78 0.82 -26.01
C LYS A 51 6.70 -0.49 -26.77
N ARG A 52 5.69 -1.31 -26.51
CA ARG A 52 5.53 -2.61 -27.19
C ARG A 52 5.05 -2.40 -28.63
N ASP A 53 5.50 -3.26 -29.53
CA ASP A 53 5.02 -3.31 -30.92
C ASP A 53 3.54 -3.74 -30.94
N PRO A 54 2.60 -2.88 -31.40
CA PRO A 54 1.17 -3.19 -31.39
C PRO A 54 0.81 -4.48 -32.13
N SER A 55 1.57 -4.83 -33.18
CA SER A 55 1.35 -6.06 -33.96
C SER A 55 1.66 -7.35 -33.20
N ARG A 56 2.43 -7.26 -32.08
CA ARG A 56 2.87 -8.37 -31.25
C ARG A 56 2.24 -8.39 -29.87
N VAL A 57 1.37 -7.42 -29.58
CA VAL A 57 0.67 -7.34 -28.29
C VAL A 57 -0.37 -8.45 -28.20
N VAL A 58 -0.22 -9.31 -27.22
CA VAL A 58 -1.14 -10.41 -26.93
C VAL A 58 -2.08 -10.07 -25.77
N HIS A 59 -1.56 -9.35 -24.79
CA HIS A 59 -2.26 -8.88 -23.59
C HIS A 59 -2.21 -7.36 -23.59
N SER A 60 -3.35 -6.69 -23.43
CA SER A 60 -3.42 -5.24 -23.36
C SER A 60 -2.63 -4.71 -22.16
N MET A 61 -2.30 -3.42 -22.16
CA MET A 61 -1.69 -2.78 -21.01
C MET A 61 -2.63 -2.82 -19.79
N GLU A 62 -3.91 -2.62 -20.02
CA GLU A 62 -4.94 -2.68 -18.97
C GLU A 62 -5.01 -4.07 -18.32
N GLU A 63 -5.01 -5.17 -19.09
CA GLU A 63 -5.01 -6.54 -18.56
C GLU A 63 -3.75 -6.81 -17.75
N LEU A 64 -2.57 -6.37 -18.22
CA LEU A 64 -1.30 -6.57 -17.51
C LEU A 64 -1.21 -5.76 -16.21
N LEU A 65 -1.63 -4.50 -16.23
CA LEU A 65 -1.68 -3.66 -15.02
C LEU A 65 -2.67 -4.22 -14.00
N ARG A 66 -3.84 -4.66 -14.48
CA ARG A 66 -4.84 -5.32 -13.62
C ARG A 66 -4.27 -6.59 -13.00
N THR A 67 -3.53 -7.40 -13.75
CA THR A 67 -2.84 -8.57 -13.21
C THR A 67 -1.85 -8.17 -12.11
N ALA A 68 -0.99 -7.18 -12.39
CA ALA A 68 0.06 -6.75 -11.46
C ALA A 68 -0.47 -6.09 -10.18
N ILE A 69 -1.69 -5.53 -10.21
CA ILE A 69 -2.35 -4.92 -9.05
C ILE A 69 -3.21 -5.94 -8.30
N MET A 70 -4.00 -6.77 -9.00
CA MET A 70 -4.97 -7.65 -8.34
C MET A 70 -4.33 -8.88 -7.71
N LEU A 71 -3.26 -9.44 -8.26
CA LEU A 71 -2.63 -10.61 -7.65
C LEU A 71 -2.08 -10.29 -6.26
N PRO A 72 -1.29 -9.22 -6.04
CA PRO A 72 -0.91 -8.84 -4.68
C PRO A 72 -2.10 -8.48 -3.79
N ALA A 73 -3.13 -7.82 -4.31
CA ALA A 73 -4.34 -7.52 -3.55
C ALA A 73 -5.07 -8.78 -3.05
N LEU A 74 -4.99 -9.90 -3.79
CA LEU A 74 -5.50 -11.21 -3.39
C LEU A 74 -4.57 -11.95 -2.42
N GLY A 75 -3.36 -11.42 -2.15
CA GLY A 75 -2.35 -12.05 -1.29
C GLY A 75 -1.38 -12.97 -2.02
N TRP A 76 -1.28 -12.86 -3.36
CA TRP A 76 -0.31 -13.57 -4.18
C TRP A 76 0.88 -12.64 -4.47
N ARG A 77 2.02 -12.92 -3.84
CA ARG A 77 3.16 -12.01 -3.74
C ARG A 77 4.14 -12.14 -4.88
N ASP A 78 4.38 -13.38 -5.29
CA ASP A 78 5.40 -13.70 -6.27
C ASP A 78 4.88 -13.58 -7.70
N GLN A 79 5.75 -13.18 -8.61
CA GLN A 79 5.38 -13.14 -10.02
C GLN A 79 5.15 -14.54 -10.61
N ASP A 80 5.78 -15.56 -10.02
CA ASP A 80 5.62 -16.96 -10.41
C ASP A 80 4.18 -17.44 -10.15
N ASP A 81 3.48 -16.86 -9.19
CA ASP A 81 2.07 -17.13 -8.91
C ASP A 81 1.16 -16.86 -10.12
N ALA A 82 1.56 -15.91 -10.97
CA ALA A 82 0.82 -15.63 -12.20
C ALA A 82 0.75 -16.86 -13.13
N ASP A 83 1.78 -17.70 -13.16
CA ASP A 83 1.78 -18.90 -14.01
C ASP A 83 0.81 -19.98 -13.49
N PHE A 84 0.55 -19.98 -12.18
CA PHE A 84 -0.46 -20.83 -11.57
C PHE A 84 -1.87 -20.27 -11.78
N LEU A 85 -2.07 -18.97 -11.55
CA LEU A 85 -3.38 -18.34 -11.55
C LEU A 85 -3.91 -17.96 -12.94
N ARG A 86 -3.06 -17.90 -13.97
CA ARG A 86 -3.44 -17.50 -15.32
C ARG A 86 -4.54 -18.35 -15.95
N TRP A 87 -4.80 -19.54 -15.40
CA TRP A 87 -5.82 -20.47 -15.85
C TRP A 87 -7.01 -20.56 -14.89
N ASP A 88 -6.94 -19.95 -13.71
CA ASP A 88 -8.05 -19.91 -12.78
C ASP A 88 -9.25 -19.19 -13.38
N ALA A 89 -10.43 -19.78 -13.27
CA ALA A 89 -11.62 -19.26 -13.93
C ALA A 89 -12.11 -17.93 -13.36
N ALA A 90 -12.08 -17.75 -12.03
CA ALA A 90 -12.51 -16.49 -11.40
C ALA A 90 -11.51 -15.37 -11.66
N VAL A 91 -10.21 -15.67 -11.59
CA VAL A 91 -9.14 -14.72 -11.89
C VAL A 91 -9.19 -14.27 -13.35
N ARG A 92 -9.42 -15.19 -14.29
CA ARG A 92 -9.59 -14.84 -15.71
C ARG A 92 -10.81 -13.94 -15.97
N LEU A 93 -11.93 -14.24 -15.33
CA LEU A 93 -13.13 -13.41 -15.42
C LEU A 93 -12.91 -12.00 -14.85
N ALA A 94 -12.12 -11.91 -13.78
CA ALA A 94 -11.82 -10.63 -13.16
C ALA A 94 -10.80 -9.79 -13.95
N ILE A 95 -9.75 -10.40 -14.48
CA ILE A 95 -8.61 -9.69 -15.03
C ILE A 95 -8.72 -9.47 -16.55
N SER A 96 -9.21 -10.45 -17.29
CA SER A 96 -9.24 -10.38 -18.76
C SER A 96 -10.03 -9.18 -19.28
N ASP A 97 -9.59 -8.62 -20.41
CA ASP A 97 -10.31 -7.61 -21.17
C ASP A 97 -11.46 -8.20 -21.99
N ARG A 98 -11.47 -9.52 -22.12
CA ARG A 98 -12.54 -10.23 -22.81
C ARG A 98 -13.78 -10.28 -21.91
N ARG A 99 -14.94 -9.97 -22.49
CA ARG A 99 -16.19 -9.89 -21.74
C ARG A 99 -16.94 -11.21 -21.71
N GLY A 100 -17.57 -11.53 -20.58
CA GLY A 100 -18.44 -12.67 -20.43
C GLY A 100 -17.71 -13.99 -20.71
N ILE A 101 -18.37 -14.90 -21.44
CA ILE A 101 -17.85 -16.24 -21.74
C ILE A 101 -16.52 -16.21 -22.50
N SER A 102 -16.28 -15.15 -23.30
CA SER A 102 -15.05 -15.06 -24.10
C SER A 102 -13.78 -14.92 -23.26
N ALA A 103 -13.88 -14.58 -21.98
CA ALA A 103 -12.77 -14.64 -21.06
C ALA A 103 -12.29 -16.09 -20.79
N LEU A 104 -13.19 -17.07 -20.93
CA LEU A 104 -12.92 -18.48 -20.62
C LEU A 104 -12.86 -19.35 -21.88
N LEU A 105 -13.70 -19.08 -22.88
CA LEU A 105 -13.83 -19.90 -24.09
C LEU A 105 -13.70 -19.06 -25.36
N ASN A 106 -13.08 -19.62 -26.38
CA ASN A 106 -13.10 -19.09 -27.73
C ASN A 106 -14.47 -19.34 -28.41
N SER A 107 -14.69 -18.79 -29.58
CA SER A 107 -15.92 -18.97 -30.37
C SER A 107 -16.18 -20.44 -30.75
N ASP A 108 -15.12 -21.22 -30.96
CA ASP A 108 -15.14 -22.65 -31.26
C ASP A 108 -15.31 -23.53 -30.02
N LYS A 109 -15.57 -22.93 -28.84
CA LYS A 109 -15.68 -23.58 -27.52
C LYS A 109 -14.38 -24.19 -26.99
N THR A 110 -13.26 -23.96 -27.62
CA THR A 110 -11.94 -24.30 -27.04
C THR A 110 -11.61 -23.36 -25.89
N GLU A 111 -10.67 -23.77 -25.01
CA GLU A 111 -10.22 -22.95 -23.88
C GLU A 111 -9.57 -21.65 -24.40
N ALA A 112 -10.02 -20.52 -23.93
CA ALA A 112 -9.43 -19.25 -24.30
C ALA A 112 -8.02 -19.12 -23.71
N LYS A 113 -7.19 -18.27 -24.33
CA LYS A 113 -5.83 -18.02 -23.89
C LYS A 113 -5.80 -17.55 -22.42
N GLY A 114 -4.89 -18.11 -21.66
CA GLY A 114 -4.65 -17.69 -20.27
C GLY A 114 -4.11 -16.27 -20.17
N LEU A 115 -4.15 -15.70 -18.97
CA LEU A 115 -3.60 -14.37 -18.66
C LEU A 115 -2.08 -14.30 -18.87
N GLY A 116 -1.51 -13.12 -18.72
CA GLY A 116 -0.07 -12.89 -18.83
C GLY A 116 0.73 -13.83 -17.91
N SER A 117 1.78 -14.44 -18.47
CA SER A 117 2.70 -15.30 -17.72
C SER A 117 3.71 -14.49 -16.93
N GLN A 118 4.40 -15.12 -15.97
CA GLN A 118 5.50 -14.54 -15.20
C GLN A 118 6.51 -13.77 -16.09
N PRO A 119 7.05 -14.32 -17.20
CA PRO A 119 7.96 -13.55 -18.06
C PRO A 119 7.28 -12.33 -18.74
N THR A 120 5.97 -12.36 -18.90
CA THR A 120 5.22 -11.23 -19.45
C THR A 120 5.11 -10.11 -18.42
N LEU A 121 4.86 -10.45 -17.15
CA LEU A 121 4.86 -9.48 -16.04
C LEU A 121 6.25 -8.90 -15.78
N CYS A 122 7.32 -9.69 -15.88
CA CYS A 122 8.68 -9.15 -15.81
C CYS A 122 8.93 -8.08 -16.86
N ARG A 123 8.50 -8.32 -18.12
CA ARG A 123 8.61 -7.32 -19.19
C ARG A 123 7.72 -6.10 -18.96
N LEU A 124 6.54 -6.28 -18.35
CA LEU A 124 5.71 -5.15 -17.93
C LEU A 124 6.47 -4.27 -16.95
N HIS A 125 7.01 -4.83 -15.87
CA HIS A 125 7.75 -4.08 -14.85
C HIS A 125 8.98 -3.38 -15.43
N GLU A 126 9.71 -4.05 -16.34
CA GLU A 126 10.81 -3.42 -17.09
C GLU A 126 10.31 -2.23 -17.92
N GLY A 127 9.16 -2.35 -18.59
CA GLY A 127 8.55 -1.26 -19.36
C GLY A 127 8.07 -0.08 -18.48
N LEU A 128 7.64 -0.36 -17.26
CA LEU A 128 7.19 0.65 -16.30
C LEU A 128 8.34 1.34 -15.55
N SER A 129 9.57 0.86 -15.67
CA SER A 129 10.73 1.37 -14.91
C SER A 129 11.29 2.70 -15.44
N SER A 130 10.80 3.24 -16.56
CA SER A 130 11.23 4.56 -17.05
C SER A 130 10.83 5.67 -16.06
N ASP A 131 11.62 6.74 -15.97
CA ASP A 131 11.35 7.88 -15.07
C ASP A 131 9.94 8.43 -15.28
N ARG A 132 9.55 8.58 -16.55
CA ARG A 132 8.20 9.03 -16.92
C ARG A 132 7.11 8.10 -16.36
N ASN A 133 7.23 6.80 -16.57
CA ASN A 133 6.20 5.85 -16.10
C ASN A 133 6.17 5.78 -14.57
N ARG A 134 7.33 5.83 -13.89
CA ARG A 134 7.35 5.87 -12.42
C ARG A 134 6.68 7.13 -11.87
N SER A 135 6.93 8.31 -12.49
CA SER A 135 6.21 9.54 -12.12
C SER A 135 4.71 9.41 -12.29
N VAL A 136 4.27 8.89 -13.45
CA VAL A 136 2.85 8.63 -13.73
C VAL A 136 2.24 7.66 -12.72
N LEU A 137 2.93 6.59 -12.37
CA LEU A 137 2.46 5.61 -11.37
C LEU A 137 2.27 6.27 -9.99
N ARG A 138 3.21 7.11 -9.54
CA ARG A 138 3.14 7.84 -8.28
C ARG A 138 1.98 8.85 -8.26
N GLU A 139 1.84 9.63 -9.33
CA GLU A 139 0.70 10.54 -9.48
C GLU A 139 -0.63 9.79 -9.43
N PHE A 140 -0.67 8.62 -10.08
CA PHE A 140 -1.87 7.79 -10.12
C PHE A 140 -2.18 7.12 -8.77
N LEU A 141 -1.17 6.87 -7.93
CA LEU A 141 -1.37 6.39 -6.57
C LEU A 141 -2.15 7.41 -5.74
N MET A 142 -1.77 8.70 -5.78
CA MET A 142 -2.55 9.80 -5.19
C MET A 142 -3.97 9.89 -5.78
N GLU A 143 -4.06 9.80 -7.11
CA GLU A 143 -5.36 9.83 -7.82
C GLU A 143 -6.27 8.68 -7.38
N SER A 144 -5.73 7.50 -7.07
CA SER A 144 -6.50 6.36 -6.58
C SER A 144 -7.23 6.66 -5.27
N ALA A 145 -6.54 7.33 -4.32
CA ALA A 145 -7.13 7.79 -3.06
C ALA A 145 -8.24 8.84 -3.30
N ALA A 146 -7.97 9.80 -4.19
CA ALA A 146 -8.95 10.83 -4.55
C ALA A 146 -10.22 10.24 -5.19
N ARG A 147 -10.07 9.25 -6.06
CA ARG A 147 -11.19 8.54 -6.69
C ARG A 147 -12.01 7.75 -5.69
N ARG A 148 -11.35 7.05 -4.76
CA ARG A 148 -12.03 6.33 -3.69
C ARG A 148 -12.82 7.30 -2.80
N LEU A 149 -12.23 8.42 -2.43
CA LEU A 149 -12.90 9.45 -1.64
C LEU A 149 -14.15 9.97 -2.35
N LYS A 150 -14.06 10.31 -3.64
CA LYS A 150 -15.20 10.77 -4.44
C LYS A 150 -16.30 9.72 -4.56
N ALA A 151 -15.92 8.45 -4.80
CA ALA A 151 -16.85 7.35 -4.99
C ALA A 151 -17.57 6.94 -3.69
N GLY A 152 -16.89 7.07 -2.53
CA GLY A 152 -17.37 6.54 -1.24
C GLY A 152 -18.13 7.52 -0.35
N ASN A 153 -18.12 8.82 -0.65
CA ASN A 153 -18.56 9.84 0.33
C ASN A 153 -20.04 10.23 0.30
N GLY A 154 -20.88 9.68 -0.59
CA GLY A 154 -22.32 9.92 -0.53
C GLY A 154 -22.74 11.39 -0.31
N GLY A 155 -21.90 12.38 -0.70
CA GLY A 155 -22.12 13.80 -0.51
C GLY A 155 -21.31 14.46 0.64
N HIS A 156 -20.66 13.72 1.51
CA HIS A 156 -19.76 14.31 2.54
C HIS A 156 -18.39 14.57 1.94
N ARG A 157 -18.00 15.83 1.88
CA ARG A 157 -16.72 16.27 1.33
C ARG A 157 -15.67 16.27 2.45
N GLN A 158 -14.67 15.39 2.36
CA GLN A 158 -13.46 15.54 3.19
C GLN A 158 -12.81 16.87 2.78
N ARG A 159 -12.64 17.78 3.72
CA ARG A 159 -12.08 19.12 3.45
C ARG A 159 -10.59 19.16 3.68
N TYR A 160 -10.11 18.40 4.64
CA TYR A 160 -8.73 18.41 5.10
C TYR A 160 -8.20 16.99 5.23
N VAL A 161 -6.90 16.84 4.99
CA VAL A 161 -6.17 15.60 5.23
C VAL A 161 -4.88 15.91 5.99
N THR A 162 -4.55 15.08 6.96
CA THR A 162 -3.24 15.05 7.59
C THR A 162 -2.40 14.00 6.87
N ILE A 163 -1.18 14.38 6.48
CA ILE A 163 -0.26 13.50 5.78
C ILE A 163 0.76 12.96 6.79
N ASP A 164 0.80 11.64 6.95
CA ASP A 164 1.85 10.97 7.71
C ASP A 164 2.99 10.58 6.80
N ILE A 165 4.20 10.93 7.18
CA ILE A 165 5.43 10.61 6.47
C ILE A 165 6.26 9.66 7.33
N ASP A 166 6.73 8.59 6.70
CA ASP A 166 7.61 7.64 7.34
C ASP A 166 8.61 7.02 6.35
N SER A 167 9.56 6.29 6.89
CA SER A 167 10.45 5.42 6.13
C SER A 167 10.24 3.98 6.58
N LEU A 168 10.14 3.09 5.62
CA LEU A 168 9.83 1.68 5.86
C LEU A 168 11.02 0.81 5.47
N PRO A 169 11.65 0.04 6.39
CA PRO A 169 12.64 -0.94 5.99
C PRO A 169 11.97 -2.10 5.26
N ILE A 170 12.43 -2.40 4.04
CA ILE A 170 12.01 -3.58 3.30
C ILE A 170 13.22 -4.49 3.15
N GLU A 171 13.19 -5.59 3.90
CA GLU A 171 14.23 -6.61 3.81
C GLU A 171 14.21 -7.29 2.44
N VAL A 172 15.37 -7.69 1.97
CA VAL A 172 15.52 -8.33 0.68
C VAL A 172 16.30 -9.64 0.80
N ASP A 173 15.83 -10.63 0.05
CA ASP A 173 16.55 -11.88 -0.10
C ASP A 173 17.60 -11.77 -1.22
N GLY A 174 18.84 -12.07 -0.89
CA GLY A 174 19.95 -12.05 -1.82
C GLY A 174 20.39 -10.65 -2.23
N SER A 175 21.39 -10.55 -3.10
CA SER A 175 21.97 -9.28 -3.52
C SER A 175 21.09 -8.57 -4.53
N GLN A 176 20.50 -7.45 -4.13
CA GLN A 176 19.68 -6.57 -4.97
C GLN A 176 20.41 -5.22 -5.17
N PRO A 177 20.47 -4.66 -6.40
CA PRO A 177 21.06 -3.34 -6.60
C PRO A 177 20.32 -2.27 -5.81
N GLY A 178 21.06 -1.57 -4.93
CA GLY A 178 20.52 -0.54 -4.04
C GLY A 178 19.97 -1.06 -2.71
N ALA A 179 19.87 -2.37 -2.52
CA ALA A 179 19.75 -2.93 -1.18
C ALA A 179 21.13 -2.85 -0.52
N GLU A 180 21.17 -2.30 0.67
CA GLU A 180 22.41 -2.04 1.40
C GLU A 180 22.19 -2.32 2.88
N TYR A 181 23.27 -2.72 3.55
CA TYR A 181 23.23 -2.94 4.98
C TYR A 181 22.89 -1.64 5.74
N ASN A 182 21.93 -1.73 6.61
CA ASN A 182 21.53 -0.64 7.50
C ASN A 182 21.77 -1.04 8.96
N GLY A 183 22.70 -0.35 9.62
CA GLY A 183 23.10 -0.67 10.99
C GLY A 183 22.02 -0.40 12.05
N HIS A 184 20.94 0.33 11.72
CA HIS A 184 19.82 0.52 12.64
C HIS A 184 18.90 -0.70 12.67
N TYR A 185 18.74 -1.37 11.52
CA TYR A 185 17.88 -2.55 11.39
C TYR A 185 18.65 -3.87 11.40
N ASP A 186 19.98 -3.81 11.37
CA ASP A 186 20.89 -4.98 11.30
C ASP A 186 20.56 -5.93 10.13
N ALA A 187 20.19 -5.36 8.98
CA ALA A 187 19.75 -6.10 7.79
C ALA A 187 20.13 -5.41 6.49
N GLU A 188 20.22 -6.19 5.40
CA GLU A 188 20.23 -5.64 4.03
C GLU A 188 18.79 -5.28 3.63
N ILE A 189 18.56 -4.00 3.41
CA ILE A 189 17.22 -3.45 3.15
C ILE A 189 17.21 -2.49 1.97
N PHE A 190 16.02 -2.21 1.45
CA PHE A 190 15.65 -0.91 0.89
C PHE A 190 15.03 -0.05 1.98
N HIS A 191 15.18 1.26 1.86
CA HIS A 191 14.66 2.22 2.85
C HIS A 191 13.75 3.27 2.19
N PRO A 192 12.60 2.87 1.59
CA PRO A 192 11.70 3.77 0.91
C PRO A 192 11.07 4.80 1.83
N LEU A 193 10.70 5.96 1.25
CA LEU A 193 9.77 6.90 1.85
C LEU A 193 8.35 6.49 1.49
N ILE A 194 7.43 6.70 2.42
CA ILE A 194 6.01 6.45 2.24
C ILE A 194 5.20 7.59 2.86
N ALA A 195 4.13 7.98 2.17
CA ALA A 195 3.17 8.97 2.64
C ALA A 195 1.77 8.36 2.69
N THR A 196 1.04 8.59 3.78
CA THR A 196 -0.33 8.12 3.94
C THR A 196 -1.27 9.25 4.33
N ALA A 197 -2.55 9.10 4.00
CA ALA A 197 -3.62 10.00 4.44
C ALA A 197 -4.20 9.48 5.75
N ALA A 198 -3.98 10.18 6.86
CA ALA A 198 -4.37 9.73 8.19
C ALA A 198 -5.88 9.41 8.33
N GLU A 199 -6.73 10.29 7.80
CA GLU A 199 -8.18 10.16 7.89
C GLU A 199 -8.77 9.15 6.90
N LEU A 200 -8.00 8.79 5.88
CA LEU A 200 -8.46 7.94 4.78
C LEU A 200 -7.87 6.53 4.85
N GLY A 201 -6.67 6.37 5.38
CA GLY A 201 -5.94 5.11 5.40
C GLY A 201 -5.37 4.67 4.05
N ASP A 202 -5.38 5.55 3.04
CA ASP A 202 -4.77 5.30 1.74
C ASP A 202 -3.28 5.64 1.75
N ILE A 203 -2.50 4.93 0.96
CA ILE A 203 -1.14 5.30 0.61
C ILE A 203 -1.22 6.36 -0.49
N LEU A 204 -0.59 7.50 -0.27
CA LEU A 204 -0.60 8.63 -1.19
C LEU A 204 0.58 8.64 -2.15
N ASP A 205 1.75 8.27 -1.65
CA ASP A 205 2.97 8.17 -2.46
C ASP A 205 3.99 7.24 -1.81
N VAL A 206 4.86 6.66 -2.63
CA VAL A 206 6.02 5.87 -2.22
C VAL A 206 7.22 6.19 -3.11
N LYS A 207 8.42 6.26 -2.53
CA LYS A 207 9.68 6.49 -3.27
C LYS A 207 10.72 5.50 -2.77
N LEU A 208 11.17 4.60 -3.62
CA LEU A 208 12.23 3.65 -3.27
C LEU A 208 13.55 4.39 -3.06
N ARG A 209 14.30 4.01 -2.03
CA ARG A 209 15.63 4.54 -1.73
C ARG A 209 16.60 3.40 -1.39
N PRO A 210 17.91 3.61 -1.58
CA PRO A 210 18.92 2.67 -1.09
C PRO A 210 18.81 2.44 0.43
N GLY A 211 19.31 1.30 0.88
CA GLY A 211 19.17 0.90 2.29
C GLY A 211 20.00 1.71 3.28
N SER A 212 21.15 2.24 2.84
CA SER A 212 22.08 2.99 3.71
C SER A 212 21.73 4.47 3.88
N VAL A 213 20.74 5.00 3.12
CA VAL A 213 20.40 6.43 3.19
C VAL A 213 19.79 6.82 4.52
N HIS A 214 20.16 8.03 4.99
CA HIS A 214 19.55 8.59 6.19
C HIS A 214 18.06 8.89 5.97
N THR A 215 17.26 8.79 7.03
CA THR A 215 15.79 8.97 6.95
C THR A 215 15.38 10.28 6.31
N ALA A 216 16.04 11.40 6.64
CA ALA A 216 15.73 12.74 6.10
C ALA A 216 16.18 12.93 4.65
N GLU A 217 17.12 12.14 4.12
CA GLU A 217 17.66 12.33 2.79
C GLU A 217 16.59 12.28 1.69
N GLY A 218 16.45 13.37 0.94
CA GLY A 218 15.39 13.55 -0.06
C GLY A 218 13.98 13.66 0.52
N GLY A 219 13.85 13.77 1.86
CA GLY A 219 12.58 13.87 2.57
C GLY A 219 11.81 15.13 2.23
N LEU A 220 12.46 16.31 2.25
CA LEU A 220 11.80 17.58 1.94
C LEU A 220 11.16 17.58 0.55
N GLU A 221 11.94 17.22 -0.50
CA GLU A 221 11.41 17.15 -1.86
C GLU A 221 10.21 16.22 -1.96
N PHE A 222 10.29 15.04 -1.35
CA PHE A 222 9.21 14.07 -1.31
C PHE A 222 7.96 14.65 -0.63
N ILE A 223 8.10 15.23 0.57
CA ILE A 223 7.00 15.80 1.35
C ILE A 223 6.32 16.93 0.58
N LEU A 224 7.08 17.90 0.06
CA LEU A 224 6.52 19.02 -0.69
C LEU A 224 5.81 18.57 -1.97
N ASN A 225 6.32 17.53 -2.65
CA ASN A 225 5.64 16.96 -3.80
C ASN A 225 4.31 16.31 -3.41
N VAL A 226 4.28 15.55 -2.32
CA VAL A 226 3.05 14.91 -1.79
C VAL A 226 2.03 15.97 -1.41
N VAL A 227 2.42 17.00 -0.64
CA VAL A 227 1.54 18.11 -0.24
C VAL A 227 0.93 18.79 -1.46
N ARG A 228 1.77 19.20 -2.43
CA ARG A 228 1.32 19.89 -3.65
C ARG A 228 0.34 19.01 -4.46
N THR A 229 0.64 17.73 -4.58
CA THR A 229 -0.21 16.80 -5.34
C THR A 229 -1.52 16.52 -4.62
N ALA A 230 -1.50 16.41 -3.29
CA ALA A 230 -2.70 16.24 -2.46
C ALA A 230 -3.63 17.46 -2.55
N GLU A 231 -3.11 18.66 -2.44
CA GLU A 231 -3.91 19.89 -2.57
C GLU A 231 -4.53 20.07 -3.94
N LYS A 232 -3.83 19.62 -4.98
CA LYS A 232 -4.34 19.65 -6.36
C LYS A 232 -5.46 18.64 -6.63
N SER A 233 -5.35 17.42 -6.11
CA SER A 233 -6.20 16.30 -6.56
C SER A 233 -7.07 15.68 -5.48
N LEU A 234 -6.72 15.80 -4.21
CA LEU A 234 -7.42 15.17 -3.08
C LEU A 234 -8.23 16.19 -2.28
N CYS A 235 -7.59 16.94 -1.40
CA CYS A 235 -8.19 18.00 -0.58
C CYS A 235 -7.07 18.83 0.08
N GLN A 236 -7.46 19.85 0.86
CA GLN A 236 -6.52 20.72 1.55
C GLN A 236 -5.69 19.94 2.59
N VAL A 237 -4.40 20.21 2.68
CA VAL A 237 -3.50 19.58 3.65
C VAL A 237 -3.59 20.36 4.97
N ALA A 238 -4.04 19.70 6.04
CA ALA A 238 -4.14 20.30 7.38
C ALA A 238 -2.77 20.36 8.07
N ALA A 239 -1.98 19.32 7.92
CA ALA A 239 -0.64 19.23 8.48
C ALA A 239 0.14 18.03 7.92
N VAL A 240 1.46 18.08 8.14
CA VAL A 240 2.37 16.94 7.96
C VAL A 240 2.82 16.44 9.32
N ARG A 241 2.72 15.13 9.57
CA ARG A 241 3.25 14.48 10.77
C ARG A 241 4.47 13.63 10.39
N MET A 242 5.51 13.72 11.19
CA MET A 242 6.79 13.09 10.91
C MET A 242 7.37 12.43 12.16
N ASP A 243 8.14 11.36 11.92
CA ASP A 243 8.97 10.73 12.97
C ASP A 243 10.24 11.53 13.28
N ALA A 244 10.95 11.11 14.31
CA ALA A 244 12.19 11.75 14.81
C ALA A 244 13.37 11.70 13.81
N GLY A 245 13.26 10.94 12.74
CA GLY A 245 14.26 10.86 11.69
C GLY A 245 14.22 12.00 10.65
N PHE A 246 13.10 12.76 10.58
CA PHE A 246 12.86 13.75 9.52
C PHE A 246 13.15 15.22 9.88
N PRO A 247 12.94 15.70 11.14
CA PRO A 247 12.98 17.12 11.43
C PRO A 247 14.40 17.68 11.49
N ASP A 248 15.06 17.79 10.34
CA ASP A 248 16.25 18.58 10.14
C ASP A 248 15.91 20.03 9.76
N GLU A 249 16.91 20.92 9.73
CA GLU A 249 16.69 22.34 9.43
C GLU A 249 16.12 22.53 8.03
N GLU A 250 16.62 21.79 7.05
CA GLU A 250 16.19 21.90 5.66
C GLU A 250 14.70 21.55 5.53
N THR A 251 14.27 20.46 6.16
CA THR A 251 12.87 20.01 6.13
C THR A 251 11.97 20.99 6.84
N LEU A 252 12.31 21.43 8.06
CA LEU A 252 11.48 22.34 8.83
C LEU A 252 11.35 23.71 8.17
N GLN A 253 12.47 24.30 7.74
CA GLN A 253 12.49 25.58 7.03
C GLN A 253 11.75 25.49 5.68
N GLY A 254 11.91 24.39 4.97
CA GLY A 254 11.22 24.15 3.70
C GLY A 254 9.70 24.13 3.86
N LEU A 255 9.16 23.41 4.85
CA LEU A 255 7.74 23.39 5.17
C LEU A 255 7.22 24.77 5.61
N GLU A 256 7.97 25.45 6.48
CA GLU A 256 7.65 26.80 6.96
C GLU A 256 7.59 27.81 5.82
N SER A 257 8.53 27.73 4.86
CA SER A 257 8.58 28.63 3.69
C SER A 257 7.37 28.47 2.77
N GLN A 258 6.78 27.29 2.75
CA GLN A 258 5.57 26.96 1.98
C GLN A 258 4.28 27.10 2.79
N GLY A 259 4.38 27.53 4.06
CA GLY A 259 3.22 27.67 4.94
C GLY A 259 2.53 26.35 5.29
N VAL A 260 3.24 25.21 5.20
CA VAL A 260 2.70 23.89 5.52
C VAL A 260 2.83 23.62 7.02
N PRO A 261 1.70 23.47 7.76
CA PRO A 261 1.77 23.13 9.17
C PRO A 261 2.36 21.74 9.40
N TYR A 262 3.11 21.58 10.48
CA TYR A 262 3.70 20.28 10.82
C TYR A 262 3.77 20.02 12.32
N VAL A 263 3.84 18.76 12.69
CA VAL A 263 4.28 18.27 13.99
C VAL A 263 5.23 17.09 13.81
N ALA A 264 6.36 17.14 14.48
CA ALA A 264 7.37 16.10 14.42
C ALA A 264 7.95 15.79 15.79
N ARG A 265 8.34 14.55 16.02
CA ARG A 265 9.14 14.18 17.18
C ARG A 265 10.60 14.56 16.94
N ILE A 266 11.26 15.09 17.96
CA ILE A 266 12.71 15.32 17.92
C ILE A 266 13.42 14.13 18.54
N LYS A 267 14.55 13.74 17.97
CA LYS A 267 15.41 12.71 18.55
C LYS A 267 16.06 13.24 19.83
N ASN A 268 15.86 12.54 20.93
CA ASN A 268 16.49 12.89 22.21
C ASN A 268 18.02 12.86 22.07
N ASN A 269 18.64 13.80 22.75
CA ASN A 269 20.08 13.89 22.92
C ASN A 269 20.41 14.52 24.30
N ALA A 270 21.67 14.53 24.69
CA ALA A 270 22.08 15.03 26.00
C ALA A 270 21.63 16.48 26.30
N VAL A 271 21.51 17.33 25.27
CA VAL A 271 21.01 18.72 25.44
C VAL A 271 19.52 18.70 25.78
N PHE A 272 18.70 17.97 25.01
CA PHE A 272 17.27 17.85 25.25
C PHE A 272 16.95 17.13 26.56
N ASP A 273 17.77 16.14 26.96
CA ASP A 273 17.62 15.47 28.24
C ASP A 273 17.92 16.43 29.40
N ALA A 274 19.00 17.22 29.33
CA ALA A 274 19.32 18.25 30.31
C ALA A 274 18.24 19.35 30.38
N MET A 275 17.65 19.73 29.26
CA MET A 275 16.53 20.69 29.22
C MET A 275 15.25 20.13 29.86
N ALA A 276 15.01 18.83 29.75
CA ALA A 276 13.85 18.18 30.36
C ALA A 276 14.00 17.99 31.87
N GLU A 277 15.21 17.80 32.37
CA GLU A 277 15.51 17.45 33.79
C GLU A 277 14.77 18.30 34.84
N PRO A 278 14.71 19.66 34.73
CA PRO A 278 13.97 20.49 35.70
C PRO A 278 12.48 20.20 35.77
N TYR A 279 11.91 19.67 34.70
CA TYR A 279 10.49 19.37 34.55
C TYR A 279 10.13 17.91 34.86
N LEU A 280 11.11 17.04 35.00
CA LEU A 280 10.95 15.61 35.34
C LEU A 280 10.64 15.40 36.83
N THR A 281 9.67 16.17 37.34
CA THR A 281 9.26 16.10 38.74
C THR A 281 7.86 15.52 38.83
N ARG A 282 7.70 14.49 39.64
CA ARG A 282 6.39 13.90 39.91
C ARG A 282 5.48 14.89 40.62
N PRO A 283 4.26 15.14 40.09
CA PRO A 283 3.29 15.93 40.83
C PRO A 283 2.99 15.33 42.20
N ARG A 284 2.77 16.19 43.19
CA ARG A 284 2.49 15.76 44.57
C ARG A 284 1.20 14.94 44.65
N GLY A 285 1.17 13.93 45.46
CA GLY A 285 0.03 13.05 45.70
C GLY A 285 0.25 11.61 45.26
N ARG A 286 -0.74 10.76 45.48
CA ARG A 286 -0.69 9.35 45.07
C ARG A 286 -0.75 9.25 43.53
N PRO A 287 0.15 8.48 42.91
CA PRO A 287 0.09 8.26 41.47
C PRO A 287 -1.26 7.64 41.06
N PRO A 288 -1.85 8.06 39.96
CA PRO A 288 -3.05 7.41 39.44
C PRO A 288 -2.72 6.00 38.96
N THR A 289 -3.70 5.10 39.01
CA THR A 289 -3.55 3.71 38.60
C THR A 289 -3.32 3.54 37.09
N GLU A 290 -3.78 4.50 36.28
CA GLU A 290 -3.68 4.47 34.81
C GLU A 290 -2.49 5.24 34.24
N GLY A 291 -1.68 5.84 35.11
CA GLY A 291 -0.62 6.75 34.69
C GLY A 291 -1.14 8.17 34.39
N ARG A 292 -0.24 9.07 34.10
CA ARG A 292 -0.59 10.46 33.72
C ARG A 292 0.41 11.01 32.73
N THR A 293 -0.06 11.98 31.93
CA THR A 293 0.77 12.71 30.99
C THR A 293 0.56 14.21 31.25
N TRP A 294 1.64 14.97 31.18
CA TRP A 294 1.58 16.45 31.22
C TRP A 294 2.58 17.02 30.22
N THR A 295 2.41 18.29 29.90
CA THR A 295 3.18 18.98 28.88
C THR A 295 3.84 20.23 29.43
N CYS A 296 5.00 20.58 28.89
CA CYS A 296 5.66 21.86 29.11
C CYS A 296 6.07 22.44 27.77
N GLU A 297 5.88 23.72 27.60
CA GLU A 297 6.15 24.40 26.34
C GLU A 297 7.31 25.36 26.46
N MET A 298 8.07 25.53 25.40
CA MET A 298 9.12 26.52 25.30
C MET A 298 9.43 26.88 23.86
N SER A 299 9.97 28.06 23.66
CA SER A 299 10.60 28.45 22.40
C SER A 299 12.11 28.22 22.52
N TYR A 300 12.68 27.46 21.61
CA TYR A 300 14.07 27.13 21.65
C TYR A 300 14.69 27.08 20.25
N GLN A 301 15.93 27.54 20.15
CA GLN A 301 16.73 27.50 18.94
C GLN A 301 17.89 26.53 19.12
N VAL A 302 17.86 25.40 18.42
CA VAL A 302 18.99 24.49 18.32
C VAL A 302 20.10 25.18 17.52
N GLN A 303 21.37 24.91 17.84
CA GLN A 303 22.51 25.53 17.17
C GLN A 303 22.49 25.41 15.64
N SER A 304 21.96 24.31 15.12
CA SER A 304 21.81 24.06 13.68
C SER A 304 20.59 24.73 13.06
N TRP A 305 19.72 25.37 13.85
CA TRP A 305 18.51 26.01 13.36
C TRP A 305 18.70 27.50 13.07
N SER A 306 18.12 27.97 12.00
CA SER A 306 18.17 29.40 11.61
C SER A 306 17.31 30.28 12.53
N ARG A 307 16.32 29.72 13.22
CA ARG A 307 15.40 30.43 14.12
C ARG A 307 14.93 29.56 15.28
N ALA A 308 14.39 30.20 16.31
CA ALA A 308 13.72 29.52 17.38
C ALA A 308 12.39 28.92 16.89
N ARG A 309 12.03 27.72 17.41
CA ARG A 309 10.78 27.03 17.14
C ARG A 309 10.09 26.64 18.45
N ARG A 310 8.78 26.47 18.37
CA ARG A 310 7.99 25.98 19.50
C ARG A 310 8.29 24.50 19.73
N LEU A 311 8.73 24.20 20.95
CA LEU A 311 8.94 22.85 21.45
C LEU A 311 7.91 22.54 22.53
N VAL A 312 7.39 21.33 22.51
CA VAL A 312 6.52 20.80 23.54
C VAL A 312 7.16 19.54 24.12
N LEU A 313 7.53 19.64 25.40
CA LEU A 313 7.98 18.49 26.18
C LEU A 313 6.78 17.71 26.67
N ILE A 314 6.75 16.44 26.35
CA ILE A 314 5.74 15.49 26.79
C ILE A 314 6.36 14.61 27.88
N ILE A 315 5.76 14.59 29.06
CA ILE A 315 6.22 13.77 30.17
C ILE A 315 5.13 12.76 30.51
N THR A 316 5.49 11.49 30.58
CA THR A 316 4.55 10.41 30.90
C THR A 316 5.04 9.63 32.11
N GLU A 317 4.17 9.48 33.08
CA GLU A 317 4.35 8.59 34.24
C GLU A 317 3.56 7.31 34.00
N ASN A 318 4.27 6.21 33.95
CA ASN A 318 3.69 4.89 33.96
C ASN A 318 3.77 4.31 35.37
N PRO A 319 2.66 3.87 36.00
CA PRO A 319 2.67 3.34 37.37
C PRO A 319 3.59 2.12 37.58
N ARG A 320 3.95 1.44 36.49
CA ARG A 320 4.83 0.24 36.53
C ARG A 320 6.30 0.57 36.29
N GLU A 321 6.64 1.83 36.06
CA GLU A 321 8.00 2.28 35.76
C GLU A 321 8.55 3.18 36.85
N LEU A 322 9.82 2.98 37.14
CA LEU A 322 10.51 3.78 38.17
C LEU A 322 10.78 5.21 37.67
N PHE A 323 11.10 5.35 36.41
CA PHE A 323 11.47 6.63 35.80
C PHE A 323 10.33 7.23 35.01
N LEU A 324 10.32 8.55 34.88
CA LEU A 324 9.43 9.26 33.97
C LEU A 324 9.96 9.14 32.55
N ASN A 325 9.07 8.85 31.62
CA ASN A 325 9.38 8.88 30.18
C ASN A 325 9.12 10.26 29.64
N HIS A 326 9.96 10.73 28.73
CA HIS A 326 9.77 12.01 28.08
C HIS A 326 10.20 11.98 26.62
N PHE A 327 9.61 12.88 25.83
CA PHE A 327 10.01 13.16 24.46
C PHE A 327 9.60 14.57 24.05
N TRP A 328 10.21 15.07 22.98
CA TRP A 328 9.99 16.39 22.47
C TRP A 328 9.24 16.38 21.16
N LEU A 329 8.30 17.29 21.02
CA LEU A 329 7.66 17.63 19.75
C LEU A 329 8.09 19.01 19.30
N VAL A 330 8.33 19.18 17.99
CA VAL A 330 8.50 20.46 17.33
C VAL A 330 7.32 20.71 16.41
N THR A 331 6.87 21.96 16.34
CA THR A 331 5.73 22.32 15.50
C THR A 331 5.85 23.74 14.96
N SER A 332 5.19 24.00 13.83
CA SER A 332 5.00 25.33 13.27
C SER A 332 3.79 26.06 13.86
N TRP A 333 2.83 25.34 14.48
CA TRP A 333 1.67 25.98 15.10
C TRP A 333 2.05 26.80 16.32
N THR A 334 1.44 27.98 16.46
CA THR A 334 1.48 28.76 17.69
C THR A 334 0.61 28.14 18.79
N GLU A 335 0.74 28.62 20.03
CA GLU A 335 -0.07 28.14 21.14
C GLU A 335 -1.56 28.47 20.94
N ASP A 336 -1.87 29.63 20.35
CA ASP A 336 -3.26 30.07 20.05
C ASP A 336 -3.90 29.22 18.94
N GLU A 337 -3.09 28.71 17.99
CA GLU A 337 -3.60 27.86 16.91
C GLU A 337 -3.86 26.43 17.36
N LYS A 338 -3.01 25.90 18.27
CA LYS A 338 -3.15 24.54 18.78
C LYS A 338 -2.47 24.38 20.14
N HIS A 339 -3.24 24.10 21.17
CA HIS A 339 -2.73 23.83 22.52
C HIS A 339 -1.91 22.55 22.59
N ALA A 340 -1.03 22.43 23.61
CA ALA A 340 -0.10 21.29 23.73
C ALA A 340 -0.80 19.92 23.80
N GLU A 341 -1.93 19.83 24.48
CA GLU A 341 -2.72 18.58 24.59
C GLU A 341 -3.33 18.19 23.23
N GLU A 342 -3.79 19.17 22.45
CA GLU A 342 -4.31 18.94 21.10
C GLU A 342 -3.19 18.54 20.15
N LEU A 343 -2.01 19.16 20.29
CA LEU A 343 -0.81 18.81 19.54
C LEU A 343 -0.39 17.38 19.83
N LEU A 344 -0.35 16.99 21.10
CA LEU A 344 -0.05 15.61 21.52
C LEU A 344 -1.08 14.62 20.98
N SER A 345 -2.36 14.96 21.07
CA SER A 345 -3.44 14.14 20.51
C SER A 345 -3.27 13.96 18.99
N CYS A 346 -2.98 15.06 18.30
CA CYS A 346 -2.69 15.05 16.86
C CYS A 346 -1.49 14.15 16.54
N TYR A 347 -0.38 14.27 17.27
CA TYR A 347 0.80 13.46 17.04
C TYR A 347 0.57 11.96 17.33
N ARG A 348 -0.14 11.64 18.42
CA ARG A 348 -0.43 10.23 18.79
C ARG A 348 -1.25 9.48 17.73
N GLN A 349 -2.06 10.18 16.95
CA GLN A 349 -2.79 9.58 15.83
C GLN A 349 -1.87 9.07 14.71
N ARG A 350 -0.56 9.40 14.73
CA ARG A 350 0.45 8.84 13.82
C ARG A 350 0.53 7.30 13.93
N GLY A 351 0.21 6.72 15.08
CA GLY A 351 0.11 5.27 15.25
C GLY A 351 -0.86 4.58 14.26
N THR A 352 -1.80 5.33 13.68
CA THR A 352 -2.67 4.80 12.60
C THR A 352 -1.88 4.53 11.32
N ALA A 353 -0.91 5.38 10.99
CA ALA A 353 -0.04 5.19 9.82
C ALA A 353 0.85 3.95 9.98
N GLU A 354 1.39 3.72 11.18
CA GLU A 354 2.15 2.49 11.50
C GLU A 354 1.29 1.24 11.26
N GLY A 355 -0.01 1.31 11.55
CA GLY A 355 -0.97 0.26 11.23
C GLY A 355 -1.11 0.03 9.72
N VAL A 356 -1.14 1.10 8.89
CA VAL A 356 -1.19 0.99 7.42
C VAL A 356 0.08 0.34 6.87
N PHE A 357 1.24 0.70 7.41
CA PHE A 357 2.52 0.12 6.99
C PHE A 357 2.63 -1.37 7.37
N GLY A 358 2.23 -1.71 8.60
CA GLY A 358 2.14 -3.10 9.03
C GLY A 358 1.22 -3.92 8.12
N GLU A 359 0.04 -3.39 7.79
CA GLU A 359 -0.88 -4.05 6.87
C GLU A 359 -0.33 -4.20 5.45
N LEU A 360 0.37 -3.19 4.93
CA LEU A 360 1.04 -3.29 3.62
C LEU A 360 2.03 -4.44 3.60
N MET A 361 2.88 -4.53 4.63
CA MET A 361 3.88 -5.60 4.74
C MET A 361 3.26 -6.97 5.00
N ASP A 362 2.22 -7.06 5.84
CA ASP A 362 1.57 -8.33 6.19
C ASP A 362 0.71 -8.92 5.06
N SER A 363 0.06 -8.06 4.28
CA SER A 363 -0.99 -8.49 3.33
C SER A 363 -0.56 -8.45 1.87
N ILE A 364 0.23 -7.45 1.48
CA ILE A 364 0.70 -7.26 0.11
C ILE A 364 2.14 -7.74 -0.04
N GLU A 365 2.98 -7.47 0.96
CA GLU A 365 4.40 -7.83 1.04
C GLU A 365 5.14 -7.63 -0.29
N PRO A 366 5.56 -6.39 -0.59
CA PRO A 366 6.17 -6.07 -1.88
C PRO A 366 7.43 -6.92 -2.14
N ALA A 367 7.34 -7.87 -3.07
CA ALA A 367 8.48 -8.73 -3.43
C ALA A 367 9.47 -7.95 -4.33
N LEU A 368 10.44 -7.25 -3.73
CA LEU A 368 11.43 -6.42 -4.43
C LEU A 368 12.66 -7.22 -4.85
N SER A 369 12.46 -8.22 -5.71
CA SER A 369 13.49 -9.17 -6.14
C SER A 369 13.72 -9.16 -7.66
N SER A 370 13.82 -7.96 -8.27
CA SER A 370 13.98 -7.82 -9.72
C SER A 370 15.42 -8.06 -10.20
N ASN A 371 16.11 -9.06 -9.65
CA ASN A 371 17.41 -9.44 -10.13
C ASN A 371 17.28 -10.34 -11.38
N ARG A 372 17.90 -9.93 -12.47
CA ARG A 372 18.12 -10.85 -13.59
C ARG A 372 19.10 -11.92 -13.12
N ARG A 373 18.60 -13.10 -12.80
CA ARG A 373 19.48 -14.27 -12.68
C ARG A 373 20.28 -14.39 -13.98
N PRO A 374 21.62 -14.43 -13.94
CA PRO A 374 22.38 -14.72 -15.14
C PRO A 374 21.84 -16.04 -15.68
N LYS A 375 21.31 -16.03 -16.90
CA LYS A 375 21.06 -17.28 -17.62
C LYS A 375 22.43 -17.91 -17.93
N SER A 376 23.02 -18.51 -16.92
CA SER A 376 24.23 -19.28 -17.05
C SER A 376 23.90 -20.45 -17.97
N HIS A 377 24.34 -20.40 -19.17
CA HIS A 377 24.33 -21.51 -20.14
C HIS A 377 22.97 -21.91 -20.74
N TYR A 378 22.42 -21.06 -21.60
CA TYR A 378 21.55 -21.61 -22.63
C TYR A 378 22.38 -22.05 -23.81
N ARG A 379 22.47 -23.36 -24.06
CA ARG A 379 23.24 -24.02 -25.16
C ARG A 379 24.73 -23.66 -25.22
N GLY A 380 25.41 -23.57 -24.08
CA GLY A 380 26.87 -23.34 -24.06
C GLY A 380 27.33 -21.92 -24.41
N GLN A 381 26.43 -20.96 -24.61
CA GLN A 381 26.79 -19.58 -24.87
C GLN A 381 26.57 -18.72 -23.64
N THR A 382 27.58 -17.98 -23.20
CA THR A 382 27.49 -16.98 -22.17
C THR A 382 26.83 -15.73 -22.77
N ILE A 383 25.60 -15.44 -22.37
CA ILE A 383 24.91 -14.18 -22.79
C ILE A 383 25.44 -13.05 -21.92
N PRO A 384 26.06 -12.01 -22.51
CA PRO A 384 26.57 -10.87 -21.73
C PRO A 384 25.45 -10.19 -20.95
N HIS A 385 25.69 -9.88 -19.68
CA HIS A 385 24.80 -9.07 -18.85
C HIS A 385 24.61 -7.67 -19.45
N ARG A 386 23.40 -7.38 -19.92
CA ARG A 386 23.00 -6.07 -20.46
C ARG A 386 22.16 -5.26 -19.45
N SER A 387 22.29 -5.48 -18.18
CA SER A 387 21.56 -4.65 -17.21
C SER A 387 22.52 -3.84 -16.38
N GLY A 388 22.46 -2.53 -16.55
CA GLY A 388 23.04 -1.61 -15.58
C GLY A 388 22.34 -1.83 -14.23
N LYS A 389 23.09 -1.71 -13.13
CA LYS A 389 22.57 -1.78 -11.75
C LYS A 389 21.32 -0.90 -11.53
N ASN A 390 21.24 0.21 -12.26
CA ASN A 390 20.13 1.18 -12.15
C ASN A 390 18.78 0.65 -12.67
N LEU A 391 18.76 -0.27 -13.64
CA LEU A 391 17.49 -0.78 -14.17
C LEU A 391 16.75 -1.65 -13.15
N SER A 392 17.46 -2.52 -12.44
CA SER A 392 16.84 -3.39 -11.42
C SER A 392 16.26 -2.58 -10.26
N PHE A 393 16.93 -1.49 -9.84
CA PHE A 393 16.42 -0.58 -8.82
C PHE A 393 15.12 0.10 -9.27
N ALA A 394 15.11 0.67 -10.49
CA ALA A 394 13.92 1.32 -11.06
C ALA A 394 12.75 0.34 -11.28
N VAL A 395 13.04 -0.93 -11.61
CA VAL A 395 12.02 -1.99 -11.70
C VAL A 395 11.43 -2.29 -10.32
N ASN A 396 12.26 -2.36 -9.27
CA ASN A 396 11.79 -2.54 -7.90
C ASN A 396 10.95 -1.35 -7.42
N GLU A 397 11.31 -0.11 -7.79
CA GLU A 397 10.48 1.05 -7.50
C GLU A 397 9.10 0.96 -8.17
N ALA A 398 9.03 0.60 -9.44
CA ALA A 398 7.75 0.39 -10.13
C ALA A 398 6.91 -0.70 -9.46
N ARG A 399 7.52 -1.80 -9.00
CA ARG A 399 6.85 -2.87 -8.25
C ARG A 399 6.32 -2.38 -6.90
N LEU A 400 7.09 -1.57 -6.17
CA LEU A 400 6.64 -0.97 -4.91
C LEU A 400 5.41 -0.08 -5.10
N ILE A 401 5.40 0.75 -6.15
CA ILE A 401 4.25 1.61 -6.45
C ILE A 401 3.02 0.78 -6.84
N LEU A 402 3.19 -0.30 -7.63
CA LEU A 402 2.09 -1.21 -7.95
C LEU A 402 1.56 -1.96 -6.73
N ALA A 403 2.43 -2.33 -5.79
CA ALA A 403 2.02 -2.92 -4.51
C ALA A 403 1.21 -1.92 -3.66
N ALA A 404 1.59 -0.65 -3.64
CA ALA A 404 0.81 0.40 -2.98
C ALA A 404 -0.56 0.62 -3.66
N LEU A 405 -0.64 0.53 -5.00
CA LEU A 405 -1.92 0.55 -5.73
C LEU A 405 -2.79 -0.68 -5.40
N ALA A 406 -2.17 -1.86 -5.26
CA ALA A 406 -2.85 -3.08 -4.83
C ALA A 406 -3.43 -2.93 -3.41
N PHE A 407 -2.66 -2.32 -2.50
CA PHE A 407 -3.14 -1.97 -1.16
C PHE A 407 -4.35 -1.05 -1.23
N ASN A 408 -4.27 0.06 -1.97
CA ASN A 408 -5.37 1.02 -2.09
C ASN A 408 -6.63 0.39 -2.71
N LEU A 409 -6.48 -0.50 -3.69
CA LEU A 409 -7.61 -1.23 -4.27
C LEU A 409 -8.26 -2.18 -3.24
N ALA A 410 -7.47 -2.97 -2.50
CA ALA A 410 -7.96 -3.83 -1.45
C ALA A 410 -8.60 -3.01 -0.31
N HIS A 411 -7.99 -1.88 0.06
CA HIS A 411 -8.51 -0.94 1.04
C HIS A 411 -9.86 -0.35 0.62
N ALA A 412 -10.05 -0.05 -0.66
CA ALA A 412 -11.35 0.41 -1.16
C ALA A 412 -12.46 -0.62 -0.91
N VAL A 413 -12.18 -1.91 -1.17
CA VAL A 413 -13.13 -3.00 -0.86
C VAL A 413 -13.31 -3.16 0.65
N ARG A 414 -12.23 -3.06 1.45
CA ARG A 414 -12.28 -3.08 2.92
C ARG A 414 -13.22 -2.02 3.48
N CYS A 415 -13.10 -0.78 3.02
CA CYS A 415 -13.97 0.33 3.47
C CYS A 415 -15.46 0.05 3.20
N VAL A 416 -15.78 -0.63 2.09
CA VAL A 416 -17.16 -1.04 1.80
C VAL A 416 -17.59 -2.19 2.72
N ALA A 417 -16.69 -3.16 2.95
CA ALA A 417 -16.96 -4.31 3.82
C ALA A 417 -17.18 -3.89 5.28
N GLU A 418 -16.39 -2.95 5.81
CA GLU A 418 -16.54 -2.42 7.15
C GLU A 418 -17.87 -1.67 7.37
N LYS A 419 -18.33 -0.94 6.36
CA LYS A 419 -19.66 -0.30 6.38
C LYS A 419 -20.78 -1.32 6.29
N ALA A 420 -20.52 -2.52 5.74
CA ALA A 420 -21.51 -3.57 5.54
C ALA A 420 -21.66 -4.49 6.74
N PHE A 421 -20.56 -4.87 7.39
CA PHE A 421 -20.54 -6.00 8.32
C PHE A 421 -19.93 -5.67 9.68
N GLN A 422 -18.65 -5.24 9.73
CA GLN A 422 -17.92 -5.10 10.99
C GLN A 422 -16.74 -4.14 10.81
N LYS A 423 -16.52 -3.26 11.78
CA LYS A 423 -15.33 -2.42 11.86
C LYS A 423 -14.08 -3.22 12.27
N GLY A 424 -12.91 -2.74 11.87
CA GLY A 424 -11.62 -3.33 12.24
C GLY A 424 -11.24 -4.55 11.41
N LEU A 425 -11.74 -4.66 10.18
CA LEU A 425 -11.32 -5.69 9.24
C LEU A 425 -9.96 -5.32 8.65
N THR A 426 -8.95 -6.18 8.86
CA THR A 426 -7.63 -6.04 8.21
C THR A 426 -7.69 -6.47 6.75
N ILE A 427 -6.75 -6.01 5.93
CA ILE A 427 -6.66 -6.46 4.52
C ILE A 427 -6.37 -7.96 4.47
N LYS A 428 -5.50 -8.48 5.33
CA LYS A 428 -5.27 -9.93 5.45
C LYS A 428 -6.54 -10.68 5.82
N GLY A 429 -7.31 -10.15 6.78
CA GLY A 429 -8.62 -10.72 7.12
C GLY A 429 -9.63 -10.67 5.97
N LEU A 430 -9.59 -9.63 5.13
CA LEU A 430 -10.38 -9.52 3.90
C LEU A 430 -9.96 -10.60 2.88
N GLN A 431 -8.64 -10.79 2.68
CA GLN A 431 -8.11 -11.83 1.82
C GLN A 431 -8.54 -13.23 2.25
N GLU A 432 -8.38 -13.55 3.52
CA GLU A 432 -8.66 -14.89 4.05
C GLU A 432 -10.16 -15.23 4.12
N LYS A 433 -11.00 -14.24 4.49
CA LYS A 433 -12.43 -14.49 4.82
C LYS A 433 -13.39 -14.13 3.69
N ILE A 434 -12.98 -13.28 2.75
CA ILE A 434 -13.84 -12.73 1.71
C ILE A 434 -13.29 -13.00 0.31
N PHE A 435 -11.98 -12.89 0.08
CA PHE A 435 -11.42 -13.10 -1.24
C PHE A 435 -11.16 -14.58 -1.54
N LYS A 436 -10.59 -15.31 -0.59
CA LYS A 436 -10.32 -16.75 -0.73
C LYS A 436 -11.57 -17.59 -0.45
N VAL A 437 -12.58 -17.41 -1.29
CA VAL A 437 -13.83 -18.14 -1.23
C VAL A 437 -13.94 -19.12 -2.40
N ALA A 438 -14.21 -20.38 -2.08
CA ALA A 438 -14.37 -21.42 -3.08
C ALA A 438 -15.69 -21.25 -3.86
N ALA A 439 -15.60 -21.34 -5.18
CA ALA A 439 -16.72 -21.30 -6.08
C ALA A 439 -16.58 -22.30 -7.22
N ARG A 440 -17.72 -22.73 -7.74
CA ARG A 440 -17.81 -23.46 -9.00
C ARG A 440 -18.29 -22.51 -10.10
N VAL A 441 -17.52 -22.39 -11.16
CA VAL A 441 -17.85 -21.55 -12.33
C VAL A 441 -18.45 -22.43 -13.42
N THR A 442 -19.74 -22.21 -13.71
CA THR A 442 -20.45 -22.94 -14.77
C THR A 442 -20.87 -22.01 -15.90
N LEU A 443 -20.87 -22.54 -17.12
CA LEU A 443 -21.25 -21.83 -18.31
C LEU A 443 -22.52 -22.45 -18.90
N HIS A 444 -23.57 -21.67 -19.03
CA HIS A 444 -24.83 -22.10 -19.62
C HIS A 444 -25.47 -20.98 -20.45
N ALA A 445 -25.79 -21.28 -21.71
CA ALA A 445 -26.54 -20.39 -22.59
C ALA A 445 -26.04 -18.91 -22.57
N ARG A 446 -24.74 -18.67 -22.72
CA ARG A 446 -24.06 -17.37 -22.63
C ARG A 446 -24.08 -16.69 -21.25
N ARG A 447 -24.51 -17.42 -20.19
CA ARG A 447 -24.44 -16.95 -18.82
C ARG A 447 -23.29 -17.65 -18.09
N ILE A 448 -22.68 -16.91 -17.18
CA ILE A 448 -21.68 -17.41 -16.25
C ILE A 448 -22.35 -17.44 -14.88
N ASN A 449 -22.38 -18.61 -14.26
CA ASN A 449 -22.90 -18.76 -12.92
C ASN A 449 -21.73 -19.04 -11.98
N ILE A 450 -21.60 -18.21 -10.95
CA ILE A 450 -20.67 -18.39 -9.85
C ILE A 450 -21.43 -19.00 -8.69
N ILE A 451 -21.18 -20.25 -8.40
CA ILE A 451 -21.89 -21.01 -7.37
C ILE A 451 -21.03 -21.02 -6.11
N LEU A 452 -21.52 -20.37 -5.09
CA LEU A 452 -20.94 -20.26 -3.76
C LEU A 452 -21.69 -21.14 -2.76
N ALA A 453 -21.07 -21.41 -1.61
CA ALA A 453 -21.79 -21.97 -0.47
C ALA A 453 -22.87 -20.99 0.01
N SER A 454 -24.03 -21.50 0.48
CA SER A 454 -25.19 -20.67 0.79
C SER A 454 -24.95 -19.65 1.89
N ASP A 455 -24.19 -20.02 2.92
CA ASP A 455 -23.80 -19.17 4.05
C ASP A 455 -22.87 -18.01 3.68
N VAL A 456 -22.06 -18.21 2.66
CA VAL A 456 -21.15 -17.19 2.11
C VAL A 456 -21.85 -16.28 1.12
N CYS A 457 -22.79 -16.84 0.35
CA CYS A 457 -23.43 -16.18 -0.80
C CYS A 457 -24.14 -14.88 -0.38
N GLU A 458 -24.85 -14.85 0.73
CA GLU A 458 -25.57 -13.66 1.21
C GLU A 458 -24.61 -12.50 1.52
N ARG A 459 -23.53 -12.77 2.24
CA ARG A 459 -22.49 -11.76 2.53
C ARG A 459 -21.87 -11.25 1.26
N TRP A 460 -21.57 -12.14 0.33
CA TRP A 460 -20.97 -11.83 -0.95
C TRP A 460 -21.87 -10.94 -1.81
N LEU A 461 -23.16 -11.26 -1.93
CA LEU A 461 -24.15 -10.47 -2.66
C LEU A 461 -24.34 -9.09 -2.04
N THR A 462 -24.33 -9.00 -0.71
CA THR A 462 -24.40 -7.72 0.01
C THR A 462 -23.20 -6.84 -0.34
N LEU A 463 -22.00 -7.40 -0.29
CA LEU A 463 -20.78 -6.65 -0.63
C LEU A 463 -20.75 -6.26 -2.10
N TRP A 464 -21.08 -7.17 -2.99
CA TRP A 464 -21.21 -6.91 -4.42
C TRP A 464 -22.18 -5.76 -4.71
N SER A 465 -23.37 -5.80 -4.11
CA SER A 465 -24.37 -4.73 -4.27
C SER A 465 -23.84 -3.38 -3.78
N LYS A 466 -23.16 -3.35 -2.63
CA LYS A 466 -22.58 -2.10 -2.10
C LYS A 466 -21.43 -1.56 -2.93
N ILE A 467 -20.57 -2.41 -3.48
CA ILE A 467 -19.53 -1.99 -4.42
C ILE A 467 -20.18 -1.40 -5.69
N ASN A 468 -21.24 -2.03 -6.20
CA ASN A 468 -22.00 -1.52 -7.33
C ASN A 468 -22.68 -0.17 -7.09
N CYS A 469 -22.95 0.17 -5.83
CA CYS A 469 -23.47 1.48 -5.44
C CYS A 469 -22.40 2.57 -5.31
N LEU A 470 -21.10 2.23 -5.41
CA LEU A 470 -20.06 3.24 -5.51
C LEU A 470 -20.28 4.06 -6.77
N GLY A 471 -20.23 5.37 -6.65
CA GLY A 471 -20.29 6.28 -7.80
C GLY A 471 -19.12 6.04 -8.74
N PHE A 472 -19.34 6.20 -10.05
CA PHE A 472 -18.21 6.22 -10.99
C PHE A 472 -17.34 7.46 -10.71
N ALA A 473 -16.07 7.28 -10.46
CA ALA A 473 -15.16 8.37 -10.13
C ALA A 473 -15.07 9.44 -11.25
N ASN A 474 -15.38 9.07 -12.48
CA ASN A 474 -15.33 9.91 -13.67
C ASN A 474 -16.71 10.36 -14.22
N GLY A 475 -17.77 10.29 -13.43
CA GLY A 475 -19.10 10.84 -13.81
C GLY A 475 -19.79 10.14 -14.98
N ARG A 476 -19.39 8.91 -15.35
CA ARG A 476 -20.09 8.11 -16.36
C ARG A 476 -21.02 7.10 -15.66
N ALA A 477 -22.31 7.35 -15.81
CA ALA A 477 -23.36 6.37 -15.53
C ALA A 477 -23.42 5.32 -16.65
#